data_f89546d091c38825e68810394546500d
#
_entry.id   f89546d091c38825e68810394546500d
#
_cell.length_a   1.000
_cell.length_b   1.000
_cell.length_c   1.000
_cell.angle_alpha   90.00
_cell.angle_beta   90.00
_cell.angle_gamma   90.00
#
_symmetry.space_group_name_H-M   'P 1'
#
loop_
_entity.id
_entity.type
_entity.pdbx_description
1 polymer ?
#
loop_
_entity_poly.entity_id
_entity_poly.type
_entity_poly.pdbx_seq_one_letter_code
_entity_poly.pdbx_strand_id
1 'polypeptide(L)'
;MTSFINNSSIDPHDYNPGIKQASQVEQANVVIENGIGYDHWMNRLVKSSDNKKNIKVVNVGSLMGKKVGDNEHIWYQPNTMKKLANKLAKDYGKIDPQHADYYQQNAKKYIASLDQLDQKIAQVKSQVNPQKKEVAVSEPVFDYALESLGYKVMDQHFEKAIEEGTDPSPKDIAQIQTAIKNHQIAFFVDNTQASDHVVDNLVKLAKKNHVPVLKVTETKPSQKMTYTDWMMKQYQELSSIQQQ
;
A
#
# COMPACT_ATOMS: atom_id res chain seq x y z
N MET A 1 6.70 15.08 14.04
CA MET A 1 6.65 13.69 13.53
C MET A 1 7.78 13.50 12.54
N THR A 2 8.50 12.37 12.59
CA THR A 2 9.63 12.06 11.72
C THR A 2 9.34 10.76 10.97
N SER A 3 9.58 10.73 9.65
CA SER A 3 9.59 9.51 8.84
C SER A 3 11.03 9.05 8.65
N PHE A 4 11.30 7.76 8.73
CA PHE A 4 12.65 7.21 8.57
C PHE A 4 13.01 6.99 7.10
N ILE A 5 12.06 6.50 6.32
CA ILE A 5 12.24 6.32 4.89
C ILE A 5 11.63 7.53 4.18
N ASN A 6 12.49 8.30 3.53
CA ASN A 6 12.13 9.54 2.85
C ASN A 6 12.52 9.53 1.36
N ASN A 7 12.91 8.38 0.84
CA ASN A 7 13.31 8.17 -0.54
C ASN A 7 12.55 6.95 -1.09
N SER A 8 11.83 7.12 -2.18
CA SER A 8 11.05 6.07 -2.84
C SER A 8 11.89 4.98 -3.52
N SER A 9 13.22 5.16 -3.57
CA SER A 9 14.16 4.14 -4.06
C SER A 9 14.66 3.20 -2.96
N ILE A 10 14.24 3.42 -1.70
CA ILE A 10 14.61 2.55 -0.58
C ILE A 10 13.46 1.56 -0.40
N ASP A 11 13.80 0.29 -0.52
CA ASP A 11 12.89 -0.80 -0.20
C ASP A 11 12.71 -0.86 1.33
N PRO A 12 11.47 -0.72 1.82
CA PRO A 12 11.18 -0.78 3.25
C PRO A 12 11.46 -2.15 3.88
N HIS A 13 11.38 -3.24 3.14
CA HIS A 13 11.67 -4.59 3.64
C HIS A 13 13.15 -4.73 4.01
N ASP A 14 14.04 -4.16 3.19
CA ASP A 14 15.49 -4.24 3.34
C ASP A 14 16.08 -3.06 4.12
N TYR A 15 15.22 -2.15 4.61
CA TYR A 15 15.70 -0.98 5.33
C TYR A 15 16.42 -1.36 6.63
N ASN A 16 17.66 -0.87 6.76
CA ASN A 16 18.46 -1.08 7.96
C ASN A 16 18.68 0.26 8.70
N PRO A 17 17.95 0.51 9.81
CA PRO A 17 18.07 1.75 10.56
C PRO A 17 19.41 1.85 11.29
N GLY A 18 19.99 3.06 11.28
CA GLY A 18 21.24 3.36 11.98
C GLY A 18 21.04 3.95 13.38
N ILE A 19 22.14 4.41 13.98
CA ILE A 19 22.18 5.01 15.34
C ILE A 19 21.24 6.22 15.45
N LYS A 20 21.13 7.03 14.38
CA LYS A 20 20.25 8.20 14.36
C LYS A 20 18.78 7.80 14.56
N GLN A 21 18.31 6.76 13.87
CA GLN A 21 16.96 6.25 14.00
C GLN A 21 16.72 5.65 15.40
N ALA A 22 17.68 4.93 15.93
CA ALA A 22 17.62 4.41 17.31
C ALA A 22 17.45 5.54 18.33
N SER A 23 18.24 6.61 18.22
CA SER A 23 18.11 7.79 19.09
C SER A 23 16.76 8.51 18.94
N GLN A 24 16.19 8.54 17.73
CA GLN A 24 14.86 9.12 17.50
C GLN A 24 13.76 8.28 18.14
N VAL A 25 13.86 6.95 18.10
CA VAL A 25 12.92 6.05 18.79
C VAL A 25 13.03 6.20 20.29
N GLU A 26 14.25 6.32 20.82
CA GLU A 26 14.51 6.54 22.26
C GLU A 26 13.77 7.78 22.81
N GLN A 27 13.65 8.83 22.00
CA GLN A 27 12.98 10.09 22.36
C GLN A 27 11.48 10.12 22.01
N ALA A 28 10.95 9.05 21.40
CA ALA A 28 9.57 9.05 20.92
C ALA A 28 8.58 8.74 22.05
N ASN A 29 7.44 9.44 22.04
CA ASN A 29 6.27 9.07 22.84
C ASN A 29 5.36 8.10 22.08
N VAL A 30 5.31 8.22 20.75
CA VAL A 30 4.49 7.38 19.87
C VAL A 30 5.34 6.93 18.70
N VAL A 31 5.30 5.64 18.40
CA VAL A 31 5.88 5.02 17.21
C VAL A 31 4.74 4.44 16.39
N ILE A 32 4.73 4.73 15.10
CA ILE A 32 3.77 4.17 14.14
C ILE A 32 4.54 3.23 13.24
N GLU A 33 4.06 2.00 13.14
CA GLU A 33 4.58 0.99 12.23
C GLU A 33 3.46 0.43 11.37
N ASN A 34 3.77 0.05 10.14
CA ASN A 34 2.84 -0.66 9.28
C ASN A 34 2.49 -2.02 9.90
N GLY A 35 3.49 -2.73 10.35
CA GLY A 35 3.36 -4.08 10.87
C GLY A 35 3.29 -5.13 9.76
N ILE A 36 2.69 -6.29 10.07
CA ILE A 36 2.46 -7.41 9.14
C ILE A 36 3.75 -8.09 8.66
N GLY A 37 4.92 -7.57 8.96
CA GLY A 37 6.24 -8.01 8.49
C GLY A 37 7.00 -6.92 7.75
N TYR A 38 6.29 -5.94 7.21
CA TYR A 38 6.81 -4.89 6.33
C TYR A 38 7.98 -4.10 6.92
N ASP A 39 7.81 -3.59 8.13
CA ASP A 39 8.77 -2.75 8.83
C ASP A 39 9.23 -3.39 10.16
N HIS A 40 9.50 -4.69 10.13
CA HIS A 40 9.90 -5.48 11.29
C HIS A 40 11.12 -4.91 12.05
N TRP A 41 11.96 -4.13 11.38
CA TRP A 41 13.09 -3.41 11.97
C TRP A 41 12.64 -2.35 12.99
N MET A 42 11.45 -1.76 12.87
CA MET A 42 10.90 -0.81 13.83
C MET A 42 10.67 -1.48 15.18
N ASN A 43 10.11 -2.67 15.19
CA ASN A 43 9.93 -3.47 16.40
C ASN A 43 11.25 -3.75 17.12
N ARG A 44 12.35 -4.00 16.38
CA ARG A 44 13.68 -4.21 16.96
C ARG A 44 14.17 -2.93 17.62
N LEU A 45 14.02 -1.76 16.99
CA LEU A 45 14.39 -0.48 17.56
C LEU A 45 13.62 -0.19 18.86
N VAL A 46 12.31 -0.36 18.87
CA VAL A 46 11.49 -0.15 20.05
C VAL A 46 11.91 -1.10 21.20
N LYS A 47 12.11 -2.39 20.90
CA LYS A 47 12.51 -3.39 21.92
C LYS A 47 13.89 -3.10 22.52
N SER A 48 14.81 -2.54 21.76
CA SER A 48 16.16 -2.19 22.19
C SER A 48 16.24 -0.84 22.92
N SER A 49 15.20 -0.01 22.87
CA SER A 49 15.14 1.28 23.54
C SER A 49 15.00 1.11 25.05
N ASP A 50 15.73 1.89 25.83
CA ASP A 50 15.59 1.98 27.29
C ASP A 50 14.24 2.62 27.66
N ASN A 51 13.69 3.48 26.77
CA ASN A 51 12.40 4.14 26.93
C ASN A 51 11.19 3.29 26.50
N LYS A 52 11.38 2.03 26.07
CA LYS A 52 10.34 1.17 25.49
C LYS A 52 9.02 1.06 26.27
N LYS A 53 9.09 1.20 27.62
CA LYS A 53 7.90 1.15 28.49
C LYS A 53 6.99 2.38 28.35
N ASN A 54 7.55 3.51 27.90
CA ASN A 54 6.84 4.76 27.74
C ASN A 54 6.45 5.03 26.28
N ILE A 55 6.94 4.23 25.34
CA ILE A 55 6.62 4.36 23.92
C ILE A 55 5.29 3.70 23.65
N LYS A 56 4.33 4.47 23.12
CA LYS A 56 3.08 3.96 22.59
C LYS A 56 3.28 3.50 21.15
N VAL A 57 3.27 2.18 20.90
CA VAL A 57 3.34 1.64 19.55
C VAL A 57 1.93 1.55 18.96
N VAL A 58 1.76 2.08 17.76
CA VAL A 58 0.57 1.96 16.91
C VAL A 58 0.92 1.10 15.71
N ASN A 59 0.56 -0.17 15.76
CA ASN A 59 0.70 -1.11 14.66
C ASN A 59 -0.55 -1.03 13.79
N VAL A 60 -0.40 -0.53 12.55
CA VAL A 60 -1.52 -0.26 11.64
C VAL A 60 -2.13 -1.57 11.14
N GLY A 61 -1.33 -2.60 10.88
CA GLY A 61 -1.82 -3.93 10.51
C GLY A 61 -2.77 -4.49 11.56
N SER A 62 -2.34 -4.47 12.84
CA SER A 62 -3.21 -4.90 13.95
C SER A 62 -4.47 -4.04 14.08
N LEU A 63 -4.39 -2.71 13.84
CA LEU A 63 -5.55 -1.81 13.83
C LEU A 63 -6.55 -2.20 12.73
N MET A 64 -6.07 -2.77 11.62
CA MET A 64 -6.88 -3.25 10.49
C MET A 64 -7.28 -4.73 10.63
N GLY A 65 -6.91 -5.40 11.73
CA GLY A 65 -7.22 -6.80 11.96
C GLY A 65 -6.35 -7.77 11.15
N LYS A 66 -5.19 -7.30 10.69
CA LYS A 66 -4.22 -8.09 9.92
C LYS A 66 -3.12 -8.67 10.82
N LYS A 67 -2.49 -9.72 10.35
CA LYS A 67 -1.41 -10.46 11.03
C LYS A 67 -0.23 -10.70 10.09
N VAL A 68 0.90 -11.09 10.62
CA VAL A 68 2.07 -11.49 9.83
C VAL A 68 1.69 -12.60 8.86
N GLY A 69 2.08 -12.44 7.61
CA GLY A 69 1.75 -13.31 6.47
C GLY A 69 0.51 -12.88 5.67
N ASP A 70 -0.28 -11.91 6.16
CA ASP A 70 -1.25 -11.22 5.30
C ASP A 70 -0.51 -10.19 4.43
N ASN A 71 -1.13 -9.75 3.33
CA ASN A 71 -0.60 -8.69 2.48
C ASN A 71 -0.41 -7.39 3.29
N GLU A 72 0.79 -6.83 3.26
CA GLU A 72 1.21 -5.67 4.05
C GLU A 72 0.82 -4.32 3.46
N HIS A 73 0.39 -4.24 2.21
CA HIS A 73 0.08 -3.00 1.50
C HIS A 73 -1.24 -2.35 1.95
N ILE A 74 -1.45 -2.32 3.26
CA ILE A 74 -2.71 -1.89 3.91
C ILE A 74 -3.03 -0.40 3.70
N TRP A 75 -2.10 0.42 3.23
CA TRP A 75 -2.39 1.80 2.85
C TRP A 75 -3.27 1.90 1.60
N TYR A 76 -3.40 0.82 0.84
CA TYR A 76 -4.36 0.67 -0.26
C TYR A 76 -5.73 0.13 0.20
N GLN A 77 -5.83 -0.36 1.44
CA GLN A 77 -7.10 -0.82 1.97
C GLN A 77 -7.98 0.37 2.35
N PRO A 78 -9.25 0.43 1.91
CA PRO A 78 -10.18 1.48 2.30
C PRO A 78 -10.29 1.62 3.81
N ASN A 79 -10.48 2.86 4.27
CA ASN A 79 -10.61 3.25 5.67
C ASN A 79 -9.34 3.12 6.55
N THR A 80 -8.21 2.59 6.07
CA THR A 80 -6.98 2.49 6.86
C THR A 80 -6.57 3.84 7.42
N MET A 81 -6.46 4.87 6.57
CA MET A 81 -6.04 6.20 6.99
C MET A 81 -7.05 6.87 7.93
N LYS A 82 -8.35 6.63 7.75
CA LYS A 82 -9.40 7.16 8.64
C LYS A 82 -9.32 6.52 10.03
N LYS A 83 -9.14 5.19 10.10
CA LYS A 83 -8.96 4.47 11.36
C LYS A 83 -7.69 4.91 12.08
N LEU A 84 -6.58 5.05 11.33
CA LEU A 84 -5.31 5.53 11.88
C LEU A 84 -5.43 6.94 12.45
N ALA A 85 -6.04 7.89 11.72
CA ALA A 85 -6.23 9.26 12.18
C ALA A 85 -7.03 9.30 13.50
N ASN A 86 -8.14 8.56 13.59
CA ASN A 86 -8.94 8.47 14.82
C ASN A 86 -8.15 7.82 15.96
N LYS A 87 -7.37 6.76 15.67
CA LYS A 87 -6.53 6.10 16.67
C LYS A 87 -5.48 7.03 17.23
N LEU A 88 -4.78 7.78 16.38
CA LEU A 88 -3.77 8.74 16.78
C LEU A 88 -4.35 9.89 17.61
N ALA A 89 -5.50 10.46 17.19
CA ALA A 89 -6.16 11.51 17.95
C ALA A 89 -6.54 11.05 19.37
N LYS A 90 -7.04 9.80 19.49
CA LYS A 90 -7.35 9.20 20.79
C LYS A 90 -6.11 8.98 21.65
N ASP A 91 -5.03 8.48 21.06
CA ASP A 91 -3.81 8.18 21.79
C ASP A 91 -3.07 9.47 22.21
N TYR A 92 -2.98 10.46 21.32
CA TYR A 92 -2.41 11.77 21.65
C TYR A 92 -3.23 12.50 22.74
N GLY A 93 -4.55 12.45 22.68
CA GLY A 93 -5.41 13.04 23.72
C GLY A 93 -5.24 12.37 25.09
N LYS A 94 -4.77 11.11 25.16
CA LYS A 94 -4.42 10.46 26.44
C LYS A 94 -3.06 10.88 26.95
N ILE A 95 -2.11 11.13 26.06
CA ILE A 95 -0.75 11.55 26.40
C ILE A 95 -0.74 13.03 26.81
N ASP A 96 -1.55 13.84 26.14
CA ASP A 96 -1.66 15.28 26.33
C ASP A 96 -3.16 15.67 26.39
N PRO A 97 -3.80 15.49 27.56
CA PRO A 97 -5.23 15.72 27.74
C PRO A 97 -5.65 17.17 27.51
N GLN A 98 -4.76 18.14 27.75
CA GLN A 98 -5.06 19.57 27.57
C GLN A 98 -5.34 19.93 26.09
N HIS A 99 -4.78 19.17 25.15
CA HIS A 99 -4.97 19.37 23.71
C HIS A 99 -5.81 18.28 23.04
N ALA A 100 -6.57 17.48 23.80
CA ALA A 100 -7.36 16.37 23.27
C ALA A 100 -8.34 16.82 22.15
N ASP A 101 -9.04 17.95 22.34
CA ASP A 101 -9.94 18.49 21.34
C ASP A 101 -9.23 18.94 20.06
N TYR A 102 -8.03 19.49 20.17
CA TYR A 102 -7.21 19.85 19.03
C TYR A 102 -6.84 18.62 18.18
N TYR A 103 -6.44 17.51 18.80
CA TYR A 103 -6.15 16.27 18.10
C TYR A 103 -7.39 15.70 17.41
N GLN A 104 -8.55 15.72 18.09
CA GLN A 104 -9.82 15.27 17.49
C GLN A 104 -10.24 16.12 16.29
N GLN A 105 -10.12 17.44 16.39
CA GLN A 105 -10.44 18.34 15.27
C GLN A 105 -9.51 18.12 14.07
N ASN A 106 -8.20 17.90 14.30
CA ASN A 106 -7.25 17.61 13.23
C ASN A 106 -7.56 16.28 12.54
N ALA A 107 -7.91 15.24 13.30
CA ALA A 107 -8.32 13.96 12.71
C ALA A 107 -9.58 14.14 11.84
N LYS A 108 -10.60 14.88 12.32
CA LYS A 108 -11.80 15.17 11.53
C LYS A 108 -11.48 15.93 10.24
N LYS A 109 -10.61 16.95 10.30
CA LYS A 109 -10.17 17.70 9.10
C LYS A 109 -9.44 16.80 8.11
N TYR A 110 -8.54 15.94 8.60
CA TYR A 110 -7.82 14.99 7.74
C TYR A 110 -8.79 14.00 7.09
N ILE A 111 -9.72 13.43 7.85
CA ILE A 111 -10.72 12.48 7.34
C ILE A 111 -11.58 13.15 6.26
N ALA A 112 -12.04 14.39 6.49
CA ALA A 112 -12.80 15.15 5.50
C ALA A 112 -11.99 15.43 4.21
N SER A 113 -10.66 15.58 4.32
CA SER A 113 -9.80 15.74 3.14
C SER A 113 -9.71 14.50 2.25
N LEU A 114 -10.18 13.34 2.73
CA LEU A 114 -10.25 12.09 1.95
C LEU A 114 -11.56 11.94 1.17
N ASP A 115 -12.55 12.80 1.37
CA ASP A 115 -13.89 12.66 0.77
C ASP A 115 -13.85 12.64 -0.78
N GLN A 116 -12.98 13.44 -1.40
CA GLN A 116 -12.80 13.44 -2.85
C GLN A 116 -12.21 12.11 -3.36
N LEU A 117 -11.31 11.52 -2.60
CA LEU A 117 -10.75 10.20 -2.91
C LEU A 117 -11.83 9.11 -2.79
N ASP A 118 -12.64 9.15 -1.74
CA ASP A 118 -13.75 8.20 -1.56
C ASP A 118 -14.75 8.28 -2.71
N GLN A 119 -15.09 9.50 -3.14
CA GLN A 119 -15.97 9.72 -4.31
C GLN A 119 -15.36 9.14 -5.59
N LYS A 120 -14.04 9.34 -5.79
CA LYS A 120 -13.34 8.78 -6.95
C LYS A 120 -13.32 7.26 -6.90
N ILE A 121 -13.06 6.65 -5.75
CA ILE A 121 -13.11 5.19 -5.56
C ILE A 121 -14.51 4.66 -5.87
N ALA A 122 -15.56 5.31 -5.37
CA ALA A 122 -16.94 4.92 -5.65
C ALA A 122 -17.28 5.03 -7.14
N GLN A 123 -16.82 6.07 -7.83
CA GLN A 123 -16.96 6.23 -9.28
C GLN A 123 -16.27 5.08 -10.03
N VAL A 124 -14.99 4.82 -9.74
CA VAL A 124 -14.22 3.73 -10.37
C VAL A 124 -14.89 2.38 -10.13
N LYS A 125 -15.38 2.15 -8.91
CA LYS A 125 -16.13 0.93 -8.59
C LYS A 125 -17.39 0.74 -9.44
N SER A 126 -18.13 1.81 -9.67
CA SER A 126 -19.35 1.76 -10.50
C SER A 126 -19.07 1.51 -11.97
N GLN A 127 -17.85 1.73 -12.42
CA GLN A 127 -17.39 1.53 -13.81
C GLN A 127 -16.82 0.12 -14.06
N VAL A 128 -16.71 -0.72 -13.03
CA VAL A 128 -16.19 -2.09 -13.19
C VAL A 128 -17.13 -2.91 -14.08
N ASN A 129 -16.57 -3.43 -15.17
CA ASN A 129 -17.31 -4.33 -16.06
C ASN A 129 -17.56 -5.68 -15.35
N PRO A 130 -18.84 -6.06 -15.10
CA PRO A 130 -19.15 -7.29 -14.38
C PRO A 130 -18.72 -8.56 -15.12
N GLN A 131 -18.51 -8.49 -16.44
CA GLN A 131 -18.07 -9.60 -17.28
C GLN A 131 -16.55 -9.74 -17.38
N LYS A 132 -15.78 -8.74 -16.88
CA LYS A 132 -14.32 -8.68 -17.02
C LYS A 132 -13.69 -8.20 -15.70
N LYS A 133 -13.67 -9.06 -14.70
CA LYS A 133 -13.21 -8.73 -13.34
C LYS A 133 -11.84 -9.31 -13.00
N GLU A 134 -11.32 -10.23 -13.79
CA GLU A 134 -10.00 -10.79 -13.53
C GLU A 134 -8.92 -9.82 -13.97
N VAL A 135 -7.87 -9.72 -13.16
CA VAL A 135 -6.67 -8.91 -13.38
C VAL A 135 -5.44 -9.72 -13.02
N ALA A 136 -4.32 -9.39 -13.63
CA ALA A 136 -3.02 -9.89 -13.20
C ALA A 136 -2.18 -8.74 -12.68
N VAL A 137 -1.29 -9.01 -11.73
CA VAL A 137 -0.47 -8.01 -11.06
C VAL A 137 1.00 -8.45 -11.03
N SER A 138 1.92 -7.49 -11.00
CA SER A 138 3.34 -7.78 -10.84
C SER A 138 3.67 -8.20 -9.41
N GLU A 139 3.07 -7.50 -8.45
CA GLU A 139 3.24 -7.67 -7.01
C GLU A 139 1.93 -7.34 -6.30
N PRO A 140 1.67 -7.81 -5.07
CA PRO A 140 0.41 -7.65 -4.37
C PRO A 140 0.18 -6.23 -3.82
N VAL A 141 0.83 -5.23 -4.42
CA VAL A 141 0.82 -3.83 -3.97
C VAL A 141 -0.57 -3.22 -3.99
N PHE A 142 -1.35 -3.49 -5.05
CA PHE A 142 -2.64 -2.83 -5.27
C PHE A 142 -3.86 -3.71 -4.94
N ASP A 143 -3.66 -4.90 -4.41
CA ASP A 143 -4.70 -5.92 -4.20
C ASP A 143 -5.87 -5.45 -3.36
N TYR A 144 -5.62 -4.82 -2.22
CA TYR A 144 -6.72 -4.29 -1.39
C TYR A 144 -7.58 -3.26 -2.12
N ALA A 145 -6.99 -2.46 -2.99
CA ALA A 145 -7.74 -1.55 -3.83
C ALA A 145 -8.58 -2.32 -4.86
N LEU A 146 -7.99 -3.29 -5.55
CA LEU A 146 -8.65 -4.14 -6.54
C LEU A 146 -9.83 -4.90 -5.94
N GLU A 147 -9.62 -5.58 -4.79
CA GLU A 147 -10.67 -6.29 -4.07
C GLU A 147 -11.81 -5.37 -3.66
N SER A 148 -11.51 -4.16 -3.14
CA SER A 148 -12.51 -3.19 -2.73
C SER A 148 -13.38 -2.70 -3.89
N LEU A 149 -12.83 -2.67 -5.10
CA LEU A 149 -13.51 -2.33 -6.34
C LEU A 149 -14.31 -3.50 -6.91
N GLY A 150 -13.99 -4.74 -6.52
CA GLY A 150 -14.64 -5.96 -6.99
C GLY A 150 -13.90 -6.68 -8.12
N TYR A 151 -12.64 -6.34 -8.37
CA TYR A 151 -11.75 -7.12 -9.21
C TYR A 151 -11.24 -8.37 -8.47
N LYS A 152 -10.71 -9.33 -9.21
CA LYS A 152 -10.11 -10.57 -8.71
C LYS A 152 -8.72 -10.71 -9.29
N VAL A 153 -7.74 -10.79 -8.42
CA VAL A 153 -6.36 -11.12 -8.80
C VAL A 153 -6.28 -12.61 -9.08
N MET A 154 -5.71 -12.98 -10.24
CA MET A 154 -5.68 -14.37 -10.70
C MET A 154 -4.38 -15.11 -10.41
N ASP A 155 -3.34 -14.40 -10.04
CA ASP A 155 -1.95 -14.86 -10.06
C ASP A 155 -1.22 -14.74 -8.70
N GLN A 156 -1.92 -15.01 -7.60
CA GLN A 156 -1.40 -14.83 -6.24
C GLN A 156 -0.05 -15.51 -5.95
N HIS A 157 0.25 -16.62 -6.61
CA HIS A 157 1.56 -17.27 -6.46
C HIS A 157 2.67 -16.51 -7.21
N PHE A 158 2.33 -15.97 -8.38
CA PHE A 158 3.26 -15.18 -9.19
C PHE A 158 3.65 -13.88 -8.47
N GLU A 159 2.65 -13.08 -8.08
CA GLU A 159 2.87 -11.79 -7.42
C GLU A 159 3.71 -11.93 -6.15
N LYS A 160 3.44 -12.98 -5.36
CA LYS A 160 4.18 -13.26 -4.14
C LYS A 160 5.63 -13.67 -4.42
N ALA A 161 5.88 -14.46 -5.46
CA ALA A 161 7.24 -14.84 -5.85
C ALA A 161 8.06 -13.60 -6.25
N ILE A 162 7.46 -12.68 -7.03
CA ILE A 162 8.13 -11.44 -7.42
C ILE A 162 8.41 -10.56 -6.18
N GLU A 163 7.44 -10.37 -5.29
CA GLU A 163 7.61 -9.60 -4.05
C GLU A 163 8.73 -10.16 -3.15
N GLU A 164 8.82 -11.48 -3.04
CA GLU A 164 9.85 -12.15 -2.25
C GLU A 164 11.22 -12.22 -2.99
N GLY A 165 11.35 -11.64 -4.18
CA GLY A 165 12.57 -11.70 -5.00
C GLY A 165 12.95 -13.12 -5.44
N THR A 166 11.98 -14.01 -5.56
CA THR A 166 12.15 -15.39 -6.01
C THR A 166 11.63 -15.58 -7.44
N ASP A 167 12.15 -16.55 -8.16
CA ASP A 167 11.70 -16.84 -9.53
C ASP A 167 10.28 -17.43 -9.52
N PRO A 168 9.30 -16.81 -10.21
CA PRO A 168 7.96 -17.38 -10.34
C PRO A 168 8.00 -18.67 -11.19
N SER A 169 7.05 -19.58 -10.93
CA SER A 169 7.03 -20.84 -11.65
C SER A 169 6.74 -20.67 -13.14
N PRO A 170 7.31 -21.51 -14.02
CA PRO A 170 6.98 -21.48 -15.45
C PRO A 170 5.49 -21.66 -15.74
N LYS A 171 4.77 -22.36 -14.86
CA LYS A 171 3.31 -22.55 -14.95
C LYS A 171 2.57 -21.24 -14.72
N ASP A 172 2.94 -20.48 -13.68
CA ASP A 172 2.30 -19.21 -13.34
C ASP A 172 2.55 -18.17 -14.44
N ILE A 173 3.79 -18.11 -14.94
CA ILE A 173 4.14 -17.24 -16.09
C ILE A 173 3.30 -17.61 -17.32
N ALA A 174 3.19 -18.90 -17.68
CA ALA A 174 2.42 -19.37 -18.83
C ALA A 174 0.91 -19.06 -18.67
N GLN A 175 0.39 -19.14 -17.45
CA GLN A 175 -1.00 -18.81 -17.15
C GLN A 175 -1.28 -17.33 -17.43
N ILE A 176 -0.44 -16.41 -16.93
CA ILE A 176 -0.58 -14.97 -17.18
C ILE A 176 -0.42 -14.67 -18.66
N GLN A 177 0.56 -15.24 -19.34
CA GLN A 177 0.77 -15.08 -20.78
C GLN A 177 -0.48 -15.51 -21.60
N THR A 178 -1.10 -16.62 -21.20
CA THR A 178 -2.33 -17.13 -21.84
C THR A 178 -3.48 -16.18 -21.59
N ALA A 179 -3.65 -15.71 -20.36
CA ALA A 179 -4.71 -14.76 -19.99
C ALA A 179 -4.57 -13.43 -20.76
N ILE A 180 -3.36 -12.93 -20.95
CA ILE A 180 -3.08 -11.74 -21.77
C ILE A 180 -3.46 -11.99 -23.24
N LYS A 181 -2.95 -13.07 -23.85
CA LYS A 181 -3.17 -13.37 -25.27
C LYS A 181 -4.64 -13.61 -25.62
N ASN A 182 -5.40 -14.16 -24.66
CA ASN A 182 -6.82 -14.48 -24.83
C ASN A 182 -7.75 -13.39 -24.30
N HIS A 183 -7.23 -12.22 -23.89
CA HIS A 183 -8.00 -11.10 -23.31
C HIS A 183 -8.88 -11.50 -22.12
N GLN A 184 -8.43 -12.44 -21.31
CA GLN A 184 -9.15 -12.95 -20.13
C GLN A 184 -9.06 -12.00 -18.93
N ILE A 185 -8.05 -11.13 -18.90
CA ILE A 185 -7.89 -10.11 -17.86
C ILE A 185 -8.35 -8.73 -18.34
N ALA A 186 -8.84 -7.93 -17.41
CA ALA A 186 -9.26 -6.55 -17.69
C ALA A 186 -8.04 -5.65 -17.98
N PHE A 187 -6.99 -5.81 -17.19
CA PHE A 187 -5.71 -5.11 -17.31
C PHE A 187 -4.62 -5.85 -16.52
N PHE A 188 -3.37 -5.49 -16.77
CA PHE A 188 -2.23 -5.89 -15.97
C PHE A 188 -1.83 -4.73 -15.04
N VAL A 189 -1.52 -5.00 -13.78
CA VAL A 189 -1.04 -3.99 -12.82
C VAL A 189 0.48 -4.11 -12.69
N ASP A 190 1.18 -3.00 -12.88
CA ASP A 190 2.63 -2.91 -12.90
C ASP A 190 3.11 -1.99 -11.75
N ASN A 191 3.79 -2.55 -10.73
CA ASN A 191 4.50 -1.74 -9.74
C ASN A 191 5.77 -1.16 -10.39
N THR A 192 5.75 0.13 -10.68
CA THR A 192 6.86 0.80 -11.39
C THR A 192 8.09 1.05 -10.51
N GLN A 193 8.07 0.67 -9.25
CA GLN A 193 9.20 0.80 -8.32
C GLN A 193 9.99 -0.50 -8.16
N ALA A 194 9.41 -1.63 -8.57
CA ALA A 194 10.13 -2.89 -8.70
C ALA A 194 10.66 -3.07 -10.13
N SER A 195 11.75 -3.78 -10.27
CA SER A 195 12.36 -4.10 -11.58
C SER A 195 12.62 -5.59 -11.66
N ASP A 196 11.87 -6.26 -12.53
CA ASP A 196 12.01 -7.69 -12.81
C ASP A 196 11.87 -7.99 -14.30
N HIS A 197 12.76 -8.83 -14.84
CA HIS A 197 12.77 -9.15 -16.29
C HIS A 197 11.54 -9.92 -16.74
N VAL A 198 10.96 -10.77 -15.88
CA VAL A 198 9.73 -11.53 -16.21
C VAL A 198 8.55 -10.56 -16.27
N VAL A 199 8.44 -9.65 -15.30
CA VAL A 199 7.42 -8.59 -15.28
C VAL A 199 7.54 -7.71 -16.53
N ASP A 200 8.75 -7.24 -16.88
CA ASP A 200 8.98 -6.44 -18.08
C ASP A 200 8.49 -7.13 -19.36
N ASN A 201 8.71 -8.46 -19.46
CA ASN A 201 8.26 -9.23 -20.60
C ASN A 201 6.73 -9.38 -20.64
N LEU A 202 6.07 -9.53 -19.47
CA LEU A 202 4.61 -9.58 -19.37
C LEU A 202 3.99 -8.23 -19.73
N VAL A 203 4.57 -7.11 -19.26
CA VAL A 203 4.15 -5.74 -19.62
C VAL A 203 4.27 -5.52 -21.14
N LYS A 204 5.39 -5.95 -21.76
CA LYS A 204 5.55 -5.88 -23.23
C LYS A 204 4.51 -6.74 -23.96
N LEU A 205 4.22 -7.94 -23.44
CA LEU A 205 3.22 -8.83 -23.99
C LEU A 205 1.81 -8.24 -23.89
N ALA A 206 1.45 -7.65 -22.74
CA ALA A 206 0.18 -6.98 -22.52
C ALA A 206 -0.02 -5.85 -23.54
N LYS A 207 0.97 -4.97 -23.68
CA LYS A 207 0.93 -3.87 -24.67
C LYS A 207 0.79 -4.39 -26.12
N LYS A 208 1.53 -5.44 -26.49
CA LYS A 208 1.47 -6.05 -27.83
C LYS A 208 0.07 -6.63 -28.13
N ASN A 209 -0.62 -7.12 -27.12
CA ASN A 209 -1.96 -7.69 -27.25
C ASN A 209 -3.08 -6.69 -26.90
N HIS A 210 -2.78 -5.39 -26.80
CA HIS A 210 -3.75 -4.34 -26.47
C HIS A 210 -4.49 -4.57 -25.14
N VAL A 211 -3.84 -5.27 -24.18
CA VAL A 211 -4.30 -5.36 -22.80
C VAL A 211 -3.76 -4.14 -22.06
N PRO A 212 -4.61 -3.32 -21.42
CA PRO A 212 -4.17 -2.14 -20.70
C PRO A 212 -3.21 -2.49 -19.56
N VAL A 213 -2.29 -1.56 -19.25
CA VAL A 213 -1.37 -1.69 -18.12
C VAL A 213 -1.60 -0.53 -17.16
N LEU A 214 -2.06 -0.84 -15.96
CA LEU A 214 -2.20 0.12 -14.85
C LEU A 214 -0.86 0.23 -14.13
N LYS A 215 -0.31 1.43 -14.08
CA LYS A 215 0.92 1.70 -13.35
C LYS A 215 0.61 2.14 -11.93
N VAL A 216 1.19 1.45 -10.96
CA VAL A 216 1.09 1.79 -9.55
C VAL A 216 2.47 1.98 -8.93
N THR A 217 2.50 2.45 -7.69
CA THR A 217 3.74 2.58 -6.91
C THR A 217 3.49 2.11 -5.50
N GLU A 218 4.36 1.31 -4.95
CA GLU A 218 4.29 0.83 -3.58
C GLU A 218 4.46 1.95 -2.56
N THR A 219 5.45 2.80 -2.78
CA THR A 219 5.72 3.96 -1.94
C THR A 219 5.36 5.26 -2.65
N LYS A 220 5.10 6.30 -1.87
CA LYS A 220 4.76 7.62 -2.41
C LYS A 220 5.90 8.19 -3.26
N PRO A 221 5.69 8.50 -4.54
CA PRO A 221 6.75 8.85 -5.48
C PRO A 221 7.48 10.16 -5.15
N SER A 222 6.88 11.04 -4.35
CA SER A 222 7.45 12.32 -3.96
C SER A 222 7.02 12.73 -2.57
N GLN A 223 7.94 13.26 -1.79
CA GLN A 223 7.63 13.80 -0.45
C GLN A 223 6.65 14.99 -0.48
N LYS A 224 6.62 15.74 -1.59
CA LYS A 224 5.71 16.88 -1.77
C LYS A 224 4.27 16.45 -2.05
N MET A 225 4.06 15.21 -2.47
CA MET A 225 2.73 14.66 -2.77
C MET A 225 2.04 14.25 -1.48
N THR A 226 0.75 14.58 -1.32
CA THR A 226 -0.05 14.05 -0.21
C THR A 226 -0.46 12.60 -0.48
N TYR A 227 -0.95 11.89 0.55
CA TYR A 227 -1.53 10.56 0.37
C TYR A 227 -2.74 10.62 -0.59
N THR A 228 -3.59 11.62 -0.44
CA THR A 228 -4.77 11.82 -1.30
C THR A 228 -4.37 12.01 -2.77
N ASP A 229 -3.37 12.86 -3.05
CA ASP A 229 -2.90 13.10 -4.42
C ASP A 229 -2.32 11.83 -5.03
N TRP A 230 -1.54 11.07 -4.24
CA TRP A 230 -0.94 9.82 -4.68
C TRP A 230 -2.00 8.79 -5.07
N MET A 231 -2.96 8.53 -4.18
CA MET A 231 -4.06 7.60 -4.46
C MET A 231 -4.93 8.09 -5.62
N MET A 232 -5.30 9.38 -5.61
CA MET A 232 -6.12 9.97 -6.66
C MET A 232 -5.54 9.76 -8.05
N LYS A 233 -4.23 9.93 -8.21
CA LYS A 233 -3.55 9.71 -9.50
C LYS A 233 -3.73 8.28 -10.00
N GLN A 234 -3.57 7.28 -9.15
CA GLN A 234 -3.68 5.87 -9.52
C GLN A 234 -5.14 5.49 -9.86
N TYR A 235 -6.11 5.98 -9.08
CA TYR A 235 -7.52 5.76 -9.40
C TYR A 235 -7.98 6.52 -10.64
N GLN A 236 -7.38 7.67 -10.97
CA GLN A 236 -7.64 8.38 -12.23
C GLN A 236 -7.13 7.57 -13.43
N GLU A 237 -5.93 6.99 -13.33
CA GLU A 237 -5.37 6.13 -14.38
C GLU A 237 -6.24 4.88 -14.59
N LEU A 238 -6.66 4.22 -13.51
CA LEU A 238 -7.59 3.09 -13.59
C LEU A 238 -8.92 3.48 -14.24
N SER A 239 -9.49 4.64 -13.86
CA SER A 239 -10.72 5.16 -14.49
C SER A 239 -10.56 5.38 -16.00
N SER A 240 -9.39 5.83 -16.44
CA SER A 240 -9.10 6.01 -17.89
C SER A 240 -8.99 4.67 -18.62
N ILE A 241 -8.45 3.64 -17.97
CA ILE A 241 -8.38 2.28 -18.49
C ILE A 241 -9.80 1.68 -18.68
N GLN A 242 -10.69 1.92 -17.71
CA GLN A 242 -12.07 1.40 -17.76
C GLN A 242 -12.93 2.01 -18.88
N GLN A 243 -12.49 3.13 -19.47
CA GLN A 243 -13.19 3.83 -20.54
C GLN A 243 -12.71 3.41 -21.94
N GLN A 244 -11.69 2.56 -22.04
CA GLN A 244 -11.16 1.99 -23.28
C GLN A 244 -11.93 0.71 -23.67
#